data_8cfd860d189a52d1aa1cabe5b875af2a
#
_entry.id   8cfd860d189a52d1aa1cabe5b875af2a
#
_cell.length_a   1.000
_cell.length_b   1.000
_cell.length_c   1.000
_cell.angle_alpha   90.00
_cell.angle_beta   90.00
_cell.angle_gamma   90.00
#
_symmetry.space_group_name_H-M   'P 1'
#
loop_
_entity.id
_entity.type
_entity.pdbx_description
1 polymer ?
#
loop_
_entity_poly.entity_id
_entity_poly.type
_entity_poly.pdbx_seq_one_letter_code
_entity_poly.pdbx_strand_id
1 'polypeptide(L)'
;MTSPVVCERIYHTGRDGEVRAVPVRWRRPAPDPRGDWACEYEIEWPGREPRIAKAYGVDSVQALYLALQSVATELYTAKPAVFLFEPDDVLHLPIAGVEDLEAARTKGRP
;
A
#
# COMPACT_ATOMS: atom_id res chain seq x y z
N MET A 1 -8.53 3.45 -20.16
CA MET A 1 -7.95 4.62 -19.51
C MET A 1 -7.60 4.31 -18.07
N THR A 2 -6.42 4.72 -17.66
CA THR A 2 -5.96 4.52 -16.29
C THR A 2 -6.56 5.60 -15.40
N SER A 3 -7.02 5.23 -14.21
CA SER A 3 -7.51 6.20 -13.24
C SER A 3 -6.40 7.17 -12.81
N PRO A 4 -6.74 8.40 -12.45
CA PRO A 4 -5.73 9.37 -12.02
C PRO A 4 -5.12 8.98 -10.67
N VAL A 5 -3.88 9.43 -10.46
CA VAL A 5 -3.22 9.30 -9.15
C VAL A 5 -3.93 10.23 -8.18
N VAL A 6 -4.34 9.69 -7.03
CA VAL A 6 -5.03 10.47 -6.00
C VAL A 6 -4.17 10.69 -4.77
N CYS A 7 -3.15 9.89 -4.55
CA CYS A 7 -2.19 10.13 -3.49
C CYS A 7 -0.84 9.50 -3.84
N GLU A 8 0.21 10.11 -3.28
CA GLU A 8 1.58 9.68 -3.53
C GLU A 8 2.37 9.89 -2.25
N ARG A 9 3.32 9.00 -2.02
CA ARG A 9 4.26 9.15 -0.92
C ARG A 9 5.62 8.64 -1.36
N ILE A 10 6.67 9.35 -0.95
CA ILE A 10 8.04 8.96 -1.27
C ILE A 10 8.64 8.28 -0.04
N TYR A 11 8.90 7.00 -0.16
CA TYR A 11 9.65 6.24 0.83
C TYR A 11 11.12 6.19 0.41
N HIS A 12 11.94 5.57 1.22
CA HIS A 12 13.38 5.50 0.98
C HIS A 12 13.90 4.12 1.35
N THR A 13 14.99 3.72 0.71
CA THR A 13 15.69 2.49 1.03
C THR A 13 17.19 2.73 0.92
N GLY A 14 18.01 1.92 1.64
CA GLY A 14 19.44 2.08 1.66
C GLY A 14 19.94 2.75 2.93
N ARG A 15 21.24 2.98 3.00
CA ARG A 15 21.88 3.61 4.15
C ARG A 15 23.20 4.28 3.73
N ASP A 16 23.71 5.14 4.61
CA ASP A 16 25.07 5.70 4.50
C ASP A 16 25.40 6.34 3.14
N GLY A 17 24.55 7.27 2.71
CA GLY A 17 24.80 8.01 1.48
C GLY A 17 24.35 7.31 0.21
N GLU A 18 23.85 6.09 0.32
CA GLU A 18 23.27 5.35 -0.80
C GLU A 18 21.76 5.25 -0.71
N VAL A 19 21.13 6.22 -0.07
CA VAL A 19 19.69 6.25 0.07
C VAL A 19 19.06 6.57 -1.27
N ARG A 20 18.06 5.76 -1.65
CA ARG A 20 17.30 5.94 -2.89
C ARG A 20 15.82 6.10 -2.59
N ALA A 21 15.17 6.90 -3.39
CA ALA A 21 13.73 7.11 -3.26
C ALA A 21 12.95 5.91 -3.78
N VAL A 22 11.83 5.63 -3.12
CA VAL A 22 10.88 4.60 -3.52
C VAL A 22 9.51 5.29 -3.60
N PRO A 23 9.21 5.94 -4.72
CA PRO A 23 7.89 6.58 -4.88
C PRO A 23 6.79 5.53 -4.93
N VAL A 24 5.69 5.81 -4.22
CA VAL A 24 4.51 4.96 -4.22
C VAL A 24 3.31 5.81 -4.57
N ARG A 25 2.49 5.32 -5.48
CA ARG A 25 1.30 6.03 -5.94
C ARG A 25 0.08 5.13 -5.88
N TRP A 26 -1.03 5.72 -5.48
CA TRP A 26 -2.33 5.05 -5.50
C TRP A 26 -3.24 5.80 -6.46
N ARG A 27 -3.95 5.05 -7.28
CA ARG A 27 -4.87 5.64 -8.23
C ARG A 27 -6.28 5.61 -7.69
N ARG A 28 -7.13 6.46 -8.24
CA ARG A 28 -8.52 6.52 -7.83
C ARG A 28 -9.19 5.16 -8.02
N PRO A 29 -9.87 4.64 -6.99
CA PRO A 29 -10.64 3.41 -7.16
C PRO A 29 -11.69 3.55 -8.24
N ALA A 30 -11.91 2.49 -9.00
CA ALA A 30 -12.87 2.47 -10.09
C ALA A 30 -13.61 1.15 -10.12
N PRO A 31 -14.86 1.15 -10.65
CA PRO A 31 -15.59 -0.10 -10.82
C PRO A 31 -14.83 -1.05 -11.74
N ASP A 32 -14.80 -2.31 -11.37
CA ASP A 32 -14.21 -3.37 -12.19
C ASP A 32 -15.34 -4.01 -13.01
N PRO A 33 -15.08 -4.43 -14.27
CA PRO A 33 -16.10 -5.08 -15.08
C PRO A 33 -16.75 -6.31 -14.46
N ARG A 34 -16.08 -6.93 -13.49
CA ARG A 34 -16.60 -8.12 -12.80
C ARG A 34 -17.51 -7.80 -11.63
N GLY A 35 -17.81 -6.51 -11.40
CA GLY A 35 -18.77 -6.10 -10.38
C GLY A 35 -18.18 -5.59 -9.08
N ASP A 36 -16.89 -5.76 -8.88
CA ASP A 36 -16.19 -5.23 -7.70
C ASP A 36 -15.61 -3.85 -8.00
N TRP A 37 -14.92 -3.27 -7.02
CA TRP A 37 -14.13 -2.07 -7.19
C TRP A 37 -12.66 -2.45 -7.17
N ALA A 38 -11.84 -1.73 -7.92
CA ALA A 38 -10.39 -1.96 -7.98
C ALA A 38 -9.64 -0.67 -7.72
N CYS A 39 -8.54 -0.78 -6.96
CA CYS A 39 -7.63 0.34 -6.73
C CYS A 39 -6.23 -0.10 -7.15
N GLU A 40 -5.72 0.55 -8.18
CA GLU A 40 -4.37 0.27 -8.67
C GLU A 40 -3.34 1.04 -7.87
N TYR A 41 -2.20 0.42 -7.60
CA TYR A 41 -1.07 1.08 -6.97
C TYR A 41 0.21 0.75 -7.71
N GLU A 42 1.20 1.62 -7.53
CA GLU A 42 2.48 1.51 -8.20
C GLU A 42 3.59 1.77 -7.19
N ILE A 43 4.60 0.91 -7.18
CA ILE A 43 5.80 1.08 -6.35
C ILE A 43 6.99 1.15 -7.29
N GLU A 44 7.70 2.28 -7.29
CA GLU A 44 8.90 2.44 -8.11
C GLU A 44 10.14 2.01 -7.34
N TRP A 45 10.44 0.71 -7.40
CA TRP A 45 11.64 0.17 -6.76
C TRP A 45 12.89 0.63 -7.52
N PRO A 46 13.94 1.07 -6.80
CA PRO A 46 15.19 1.46 -7.47
C PRO A 46 15.78 0.30 -8.28
N GLY A 47 16.21 0.61 -9.49
CA GLY A 47 16.90 -0.37 -10.33
C GLY A 47 16.04 -1.48 -10.90
N ARG A 48 14.73 -1.38 -10.79
CA ARG A 48 13.80 -2.38 -11.30
C ARG A 48 12.63 -1.69 -11.99
N GLU A 49 11.87 -2.47 -12.75
CA GLU A 49 10.63 -1.96 -13.31
C GLU A 49 9.63 -1.70 -12.20
N PRO A 50 8.76 -0.70 -12.38
CA PRO A 50 7.73 -0.41 -11.38
C PRO A 50 6.84 -1.63 -11.13
N ARG A 51 6.52 -1.84 -9.87
CA ARG A 51 5.56 -2.84 -9.46
C ARG A 51 4.16 -2.23 -9.57
N ILE A 52 3.34 -2.75 -10.45
CA ILE A 52 1.96 -2.28 -10.64
C ILE A 52 1.02 -3.42 -10.28
N ALA A 53 0.09 -3.15 -9.37
CA ALA A 53 -0.86 -4.17 -8.92
C ALA A 53 -2.19 -3.51 -8.55
N LYS A 54 -3.19 -4.32 -8.27
CA LYS A 54 -4.53 -3.85 -7.90
C LYS A 54 -5.01 -4.57 -6.66
N ALA A 55 -5.75 -3.84 -5.83
CA ALA A 55 -6.50 -4.44 -4.75
C ALA A 55 -7.99 -4.29 -5.08
N TYR A 56 -8.79 -5.24 -4.65
CA TYR A 56 -10.21 -5.29 -4.96
C TYR A 56 -11.04 -5.18 -3.70
N GLY A 57 -12.18 -4.53 -3.79
CA GLY A 57 -13.09 -4.38 -2.67
C GLY A 57 -14.53 -4.31 -3.12
N VAL A 58 -15.43 -4.41 -2.16
CA VAL A 58 -16.88 -4.34 -2.44
C VAL A 58 -17.33 -2.92 -2.78
N ASP A 59 -16.53 -1.94 -2.40
CA ASP A 59 -16.77 -0.54 -2.74
C ASP A 59 -15.42 0.19 -2.87
N SER A 60 -15.47 1.47 -3.18
CA SER A 60 -14.28 2.27 -3.36
C SER A 60 -13.43 2.39 -2.08
N VAL A 61 -14.08 2.44 -0.92
CA VAL A 61 -13.38 2.57 0.36
C VAL A 61 -12.58 1.32 0.66
N GLN A 62 -13.19 0.15 0.51
CA GLN A 62 -12.49 -1.11 0.77
C GLN A 62 -11.35 -1.32 -0.23
N ALA A 63 -11.59 -1.01 -1.51
CA ALA A 63 -10.55 -1.15 -2.53
C ALA A 63 -9.32 -0.28 -2.20
N LEU A 64 -9.53 0.98 -1.81
CA LEU A 64 -8.45 1.87 -1.43
C LEU A 64 -7.76 1.38 -0.15
N TYR A 65 -8.53 1.00 0.86
CA TYR A 65 -7.98 0.49 2.12
C TYR A 65 -7.08 -0.73 1.87
N LEU A 66 -7.57 -1.68 1.08
CA LEU A 66 -6.79 -2.88 0.79
C LEU A 66 -5.56 -2.58 -0.07
N ALA A 67 -5.64 -1.58 -0.95
CA ALA A 67 -4.47 -1.14 -1.72
C ALA A 67 -3.40 -0.53 -0.80
N LEU A 68 -3.80 0.27 0.19
CA LEU A 68 -2.87 0.81 1.18
C LEU A 68 -2.24 -0.31 2.00
N GLN A 69 -3.04 -1.27 2.43
CA GLN A 69 -2.57 -2.42 3.22
C GLN A 69 -1.62 -3.31 2.42
N SER A 70 -1.93 -3.52 1.14
CA SER A 70 -1.07 -4.34 0.25
C SER A 70 0.30 -3.69 0.07
N VAL A 71 0.33 -2.37 -0.12
CA VAL A 71 1.60 -1.65 -0.21
C VAL A 71 2.38 -1.79 1.11
N ALA A 72 1.70 -1.64 2.24
CA ALA A 72 2.35 -1.79 3.55
C ALA A 72 3.05 -3.15 3.65
N THR A 73 2.36 -4.22 3.27
CA THR A 73 2.92 -5.56 3.31
C THR A 73 4.18 -5.66 2.45
N GLU A 74 4.13 -5.13 1.22
CA GLU A 74 5.29 -5.17 0.33
C GLU A 74 6.46 -4.35 0.88
N LEU A 75 6.19 -3.18 1.45
CA LEU A 75 7.25 -2.32 1.96
C LEU A 75 7.88 -2.87 3.24
N TYR A 76 7.06 -3.38 4.18
CA TYR A 76 7.59 -3.93 5.43
C TYR A 76 8.39 -5.21 5.24
N THR A 77 8.14 -5.96 4.17
CA THR A 77 8.88 -7.19 3.88
C THR A 77 10.02 -7.00 2.89
N ALA A 78 10.24 -5.78 2.42
CA ALA A 78 11.26 -5.49 1.42
C ALA A 78 12.68 -5.57 2.01
N LYS A 79 13.62 -5.95 1.18
CA LYS A 79 15.05 -5.97 1.51
C LYS A 79 15.83 -5.33 0.37
N PRO A 80 16.64 -4.30 0.67
CA PRO A 80 16.86 -3.69 1.99
C PRO A 80 15.61 -3.00 2.53
N ALA A 81 15.60 -2.74 3.83
CA ALA A 81 14.45 -2.19 4.52
C ALA A 81 14.07 -0.81 3.99
N VAL A 82 12.78 -0.54 3.97
CA VAL A 82 12.21 0.74 3.54
C VAL A 82 11.90 1.59 4.78
N PHE A 83 12.09 2.88 4.66
CA PHE A 83 11.73 3.83 5.72
C PHE A 83 11.10 5.09 5.11
N LEU A 84 10.40 5.87 5.93
CA LEU A 84 9.75 7.10 5.47
C LEU A 84 10.63 8.32 5.77
N PHE A 85 10.97 8.54 7.01
CA PHE A 85 11.78 9.68 7.42
C PHE A 85 13.15 9.26 7.96
N GLU A 86 13.19 8.19 8.72
CA GLU A 86 14.44 7.72 9.32
C GLU A 86 14.42 6.19 9.43
N PRO A 87 15.60 5.56 9.48
CA PRO A 87 15.67 4.09 9.53
C PRO A 87 14.82 3.50 10.65
N ASP A 88 14.16 2.38 10.32
CA ASP A 88 13.32 1.61 11.24
C ASP A 88 12.06 2.33 11.75
N ASP A 89 11.66 3.42 11.11
CA ASP A 89 10.43 4.09 11.50
C ASP A 89 9.20 3.34 11.00
N VAL A 90 8.04 3.72 11.53
CA VAL A 90 6.77 3.19 11.02
C VAL A 90 6.44 3.85 9.70
N LEU A 91 5.82 3.10 8.80
CA LEU A 91 5.58 3.58 7.44
C LEU A 91 4.26 4.34 7.27
N HIS A 92 3.51 4.49 8.35
CA HIS A 92 2.24 5.24 8.35
C HIS A 92 1.25 4.74 7.30
N LEU A 93 1.08 3.43 7.26
CA LEU A 93 0.10 2.75 6.41
C LEU A 93 -0.65 1.73 7.26
N PRO A 94 -1.91 1.43 6.91
CA PRO A 94 -2.61 0.35 7.60
C PRO A 94 -1.90 -0.98 7.32
N ILE A 95 -1.80 -1.81 8.35
CA ILE A 95 -1.12 -3.11 8.24
C ILE A 95 -2.12 -4.24 8.39
N ALA A 96 -1.78 -5.41 7.85
CA ALA A 96 -2.53 -6.62 8.09
C ALA A 96 -2.49 -6.90 9.60
N GLY A 97 -3.62 -7.29 10.16
CA GLY A 97 -3.73 -7.46 11.61
C GLY A 97 -4.77 -6.54 12.22
N VAL A 98 -5.06 -5.39 11.59
CA VAL A 98 -6.16 -4.54 11.99
C VAL A 98 -7.47 -5.31 11.88
N GLU A 99 -7.59 -6.14 10.84
CA GLU A 99 -8.75 -7.00 10.65
C GLU A 99 -8.92 -8.00 11.78
N ASP A 100 -7.81 -8.49 12.34
CA ASP A 100 -7.85 -9.40 13.48
C ASP A 100 -8.44 -8.69 14.72
N LEU A 101 -8.12 -7.42 14.89
CA LEU A 101 -8.67 -6.63 15.98
C LEU A 101 -10.17 -6.42 15.80
N GLU A 102 -10.60 -6.15 14.59
CA GLU A 102 -12.02 -5.98 14.27
C GLU A 102 -12.79 -7.28 14.46
N ALA A 103 -12.21 -8.39 14.00
CA ALA A 103 -12.79 -9.72 14.19
C ALA A 103 -12.90 -10.06 15.67
N ALA A 104 -11.88 -9.76 16.46
CA ALA A 104 -11.87 -9.99 17.90
C ALA A 104 -12.97 -9.17 18.59
N ARG A 105 -13.14 -7.93 18.15
CA ARG A 105 -14.18 -7.05 18.71
C ARG A 105 -15.57 -7.62 18.43
N THR A 106 -15.79 -8.11 17.21
CA THR A 106 -17.06 -8.70 16.82
C THR A 106 -17.35 -9.98 17.58
N LYS A 107 -16.34 -10.83 17.76
CA LYS A 107 -16.46 -12.07 18.52
C LYS A 107 -16.70 -11.83 20.02
N GLY A 108 -16.19 -10.74 20.53
CA GLY A 108 -16.35 -10.40 21.95
C GLY A 108 -17.72 -9.85 22.30
N ARG A 109 -18.60 -9.65 21.35
CA ARG A 109 -19.95 -9.17 21.60
C ARG A 109 -20.89 -10.32 21.93
N PRO A 110 -21.71 -10.14 22.97
CA PRO A 110 -22.72 -11.16 23.33
C PRO A 110 -23.76 -11.31 22.22
#